data_089e9422be718faf7df9e687727de457
#
_entry.id   089e9422be718faf7df9e687727de457
#
_cell.length_a   1.000
_cell.length_b   1.000
_cell.length_c   1.000
_cell.angle_alpha   90.00
_cell.angle_beta   90.00
_cell.angle_gamma   90.00
#
_symmetry.space_group_name_H-M   'P 1'
#
loop_
_entity.id
_entity.type
_entity.pdbx_description
1 polymer ?
#
loop_
_entity_poly.entity_id
_entity_poly.type
_entity_poly.pdbx_seq_one_letter_code
_entity_poly.pdbx_strand_id
1 'polypeptide(L)'
;MLVSLALFVVGFTMGGLNYVITILQARTRGMTLMRMPLTVWGIFTATVLALLAFPALFVSVIMMSLDRILGTSFFMPTILQAGEILEYGGGSPVLFQHLFWFFGHPEVYIVALPAFGIVSDLISVHSRKNIFGYRIVVWAMVAIGALSFFVWAHHMYVSGMNPWFGFFFATTTLIIAVPTALKVYNWVLTLWRGNIRMTTVMLFCLGFIVTFVNGGITGIFLGNVL
;
A
#
# COMPACT_ATOMS: atom_id res chain seq x y z
N MET A 1 1.91 6.09 -23.43
CA MET A 1 2.14 5.59 -22.07
C MET A 1 2.07 6.68 -21.01
N LEU A 2 2.92 7.76 -21.02
CA LEU A 2 2.89 8.78 -19.94
C LEU A 2 1.54 9.49 -19.83
N VAL A 3 0.92 9.89 -20.95
CA VAL A 3 -0.42 10.51 -20.97
C VAL A 3 -1.48 9.57 -20.41
N SER A 4 -1.46 8.30 -20.78
CA SER A 4 -2.44 7.32 -20.25
C SER A 4 -2.27 7.10 -18.75
N LEU A 5 -1.03 7.12 -18.24
CA LEU A 5 -0.78 7.03 -16.82
C LEU A 5 -1.26 8.28 -16.06
N ALA A 6 -1.04 9.47 -16.62
CA ALA A 6 -1.57 10.72 -16.04
C ALA A 6 -3.10 10.71 -15.99
N LEU A 7 -3.78 10.30 -17.05
CA LEU A 7 -5.23 10.17 -17.10
C LEU A 7 -5.75 9.12 -16.10
N PHE A 8 -5.04 8.01 -15.95
CA PHE A 8 -5.35 7.00 -14.94
C PHE A 8 -5.31 7.59 -13.52
N VAL A 9 -4.25 8.33 -13.17
CA VAL A 9 -4.12 8.97 -11.84
C VAL A 9 -5.27 9.95 -11.59
N VAL A 10 -5.61 10.78 -12.57
CA VAL A 10 -6.74 11.73 -12.46
C VAL A 10 -8.06 10.98 -12.25
N GLY A 11 -8.34 9.97 -13.10
CA GLY A 11 -9.57 9.18 -13.00
C GLY A 11 -9.69 8.44 -11.66
N PHE A 12 -8.59 7.84 -11.19
CA PHE A 12 -8.55 7.15 -9.91
C PHE A 12 -8.74 8.12 -8.73
N THR A 13 -8.16 9.32 -8.80
CA THR A 13 -8.32 10.35 -7.78
C THR A 13 -9.79 10.80 -7.69
N MET A 14 -10.44 11.03 -8.82
CA MET A 14 -11.88 11.39 -8.86
C MET A 14 -12.75 10.26 -8.28
N GLY A 15 -12.52 9.01 -8.68
CA GLY A 15 -13.21 7.86 -8.14
C GLY A 15 -12.97 7.68 -6.65
N GLY A 16 -11.73 7.88 -6.20
CA GLY A 16 -11.33 7.81 -4.79
C GLY A 16 -12.04 8.87 -3.93
N LEU A 17 -12.13 10.11 -4.39
CA LEU A 17 -12.90 11.15 -3.72
C LEU A 17 -14.38 10.77 -3.57
N ASN A 18 -14.97 10.18 -4.62
CA ASN A 18 -16.34 9.69 -4.56
C ASN A 18 -16.53 8.62 -3.48
N TYR A 19 -15.61 7.63 -3.38
CA TYR A 19 -15.67 6.62 -2.31
C TYR A 19 -15.56 7.24 -0.92
N VAL A 20 -14.60 8.14 -0.69
CA VAL A 20 -14.40 8.79 0.62
C VAL A 20 -15.66 9.58 1.02
N ILE A 21 -16.19 10.41 0.12
CA ILE A 21 -17.38 11.23 0.39
C ILE A 21 -18.58 10.32 0.68
N THR A 22 -18.80 9.29 -0.13
CA THR A 22 -19.91 8.35 0.06
C THR A 22 -19.81 7.66 1.42
N ILE A 23 -18.63 7.16 1.81
CA ILE A 23 -18.43 6.47 3.08
C ILE A 23 -18.61 7.46 4.26
N LEU A 24 -18.18 8.69 4.14
CA LEU A 24 -18.28 9.66 5.23
C LEU A 24 -19.68 10.28 5.37
N GLN A 25 -20.37 10.55 4.27
CA GLN A 25 -21.61 11.35 4.28
C GLN A 25 -22.88 10.53 3.96
N ALA A 26 -22.78 9.46 3.17
CA ALA A 26 -23.94 8.71 2.68
C ALA A 26 -24.19 7.37 3.40
N ARG A 27 -23.66 7.21 4.61
CA ARG A 27 -23.95 6.03 5.45
C ARG A 27 -25.42 5.99 5.83
N THR A 28 -25.97 4.79 5.92
CA THR A 28 -27.33 4.59 6.42
C THR A 28 -27.47 5.10 7.87
N ARG A 29 -28.68 5.56 8.22
CA ARG A 29 -28.96 6.05 9.58
C ARG A 29 -28.62 4.98 10.62
N GLY A 30 -27.89 5.36 11.68
CA GLY A 30 -27.43 4.46 12.74
C GLY A 30 -26.10 3.72 12.47
N MET A 31 -25.57 3.77 11.24
CA MET A 31 -24.27 3.22 10.91
C MET A 31 -23.15 4.21 11.26
N THR A 32 -22.62 4.10 12.46
CA THR A 32 -21.41 4.83 12.86
C THR A 32 -20.17 4.20 12.21
N LEU A 33 -19.04 4.92 12.17
CA LEU A 33 -17.80 4.40 11.61
C LEU A 33 -17.42 3.03 12.21
N MET A 34 -17.54 2.87 13.53
CA MET A 34 -17.22 1.61 14.23
C MET A 34 -18.30 0.52 14.10
N ARG A 35 -19.29 0.71 13.23
CA ARG A 35 -20.29 -0.31 12.85
C ARG A 35 -20.23 -0.67 11.37
N MET A 36 -19.28 -0.09 10.62
CA MET A 36 -19.10 -0.43 9.20
C MET A 36 -18.52 -1.83 9.05
N PRO A 37 -18.89 -2.57 7.98
CA PRO A 37 -18.19 -3.82 7.61
C PRO A 37 -16.68 -3.57 7.45
N LEU A 38 -15.88 -4.60 7.72
CA LEU A 38 -14.41 -4.50 7.57
C LEU A 38 -14.00 -4.31 6.10
N THR A 39 -14.78 -4.85 5.16
CA THR A 39 -14.63 -4.56 3.73
C THR A 39 -14.68 -3.06 3.45
N VAL A 40 -15.65 -2.34 4.04
CA VAL A 40 -15.79 -0.89 3.86
C VAL A 40 -14.61 -0.14 4.50
N TRP A 41 -14.14 -0.58 5.67
CA TRP A 41 -12.92 -0.04 6.28
C TRP A 41 -11.68 -0.26 5.41
N GLY A 42 -11.53 -1.45 4.82
CA GLY A 42 -10.44 -1.76 3.90
C GLY A 42 -10.43 -0.83 2.68
N ILE A 43 -11.60 -0.67 2.03
CA ILE A 43 -11.77 0.24 0.89
C ILE A 43 -11.52 1.69 1.31
N PHE A 44 -12.08 2.14 2.44
CA PHE A 44 -11.92 3.50 2.93
C PHE A 44 -10.45 3.85 3.18
N THR A 45 -9.74 3.01 3.94
CA THR A 45 -8.32 3.22 4.25
C THR A 45 -7.46 3.17 2.98
N ALA A 46 -7.72 2.21 2.08
CA ALA A 46 -7.03 2.11 0.79
C ALA A 46 -7.24 3.36 -0.08
N THR A 47 -8.46 3.88 -0.10
CA THR A 47 -8.79 5.06 -0.90
C THR A 47 -8.12 6.33 -0.36
N VAL A 48 -8.12 6.52 0.97
CA VAL A 48 -7.39 7.63 1.60
C VAL A 48 -5.90 7.53 1.30
N LEU A 49 -5.34 6.33 1.40
CA LEU A 49 -3.95 6.05 1.06
C LEU A 49 -3.62 6.42 -0.39
N ALA A 50 -4.49 6.02 -1.32
CA ALA A 50 -4.36 6.33 -2.74
C ALA A 50 -4.37 7.84 -3.00
N LEU A 51 -5.33 8.57 -2.43
CA LEU A 51 -5.43 10.02 -2.60
C LEU A 51 -4.16 10.76 -2.15
N LEU A 52 -3.43 10.22 -1.18
CA LEU A 52 -2.17 10.80 -0.69
C LEU A 52 -0.95 10.35 -1.50
N ALA A 53 -0.96 9.12 -2.05
CA ALA A 53 0.18 8.55 -2.78
C ALA A 53 0.21 8.90 -4.27
N PHE A 54 -0.94 8.94 -4.93
CA PHE A 54 -1.03 9.21 -6.38
C PHE A 54 -0.46 10.56 -6.84
N PRO A 55 -0.51 11.65 -6.07
CA PRO A 55 0.14 12.90 -6.46
C PRO A 55 1.64 12.76 -6.72
N ALA A 56 2.37 11.92 -5.96
CA ALA A 56 3.79 11.70 -6.20
C ALA A 56 4.05 10.99 -7.54
N LEU A 57 3.22 9.99 -7.87
CA LEU A 57 3.28 9.36 -9.19
C LEU A 57 2.96 10.36 -10.31
N PHE A 58 1.94 11.20 -10.13
CA PHE A 58 1.55 12.21 -11.10
C PHE A 58 2.68 13.20 -11.39
N VAL A 59 3.34 13.71 -10.34
CA VAL A 59 4.50 14.59 -10.46
C VAL A 59 5.64 13.91 -11.21
N SER A 60 5.95 12.64 -10.90
CA SER A 60 7.01 11.91 -11.60
C SER A 60 6.72 11.74 -13.09
N VAL A 61 5.45 11.51 -13.46
CA VAL A 61 5.00 11.39 -14.85
C VAL A 61 5.12 12.72 -15.59
N ILE A 62 4.74 13.83 -14.94
CA ILE A 62 4.91 15.19 -15.51
C ILE A 62 6.39 15.47 -15.75
N MET A 63 7.24 15.31 -14.73
CA MET A 63 8.69 15.58 -14.84
C MET A 63 9.32 14.72 -15.94
N MET A 64 8.97 13.45 -16.06
CA MET A 64 9.46 12.59 -17.13
C MET A 64 8.95 13.03 -18.52
N SER A 65 7.73 13.56 -18.59
CA SER A 65 7.19 14.11 -19.84
C SER A 65 7.93 15.37 -20.25
N LEU A 66 8.27 16.23 -19.31
CA LEU A 66 9.07 17.44 -19.56
C LEU A 66 10.49 17.08 -20.04
N ASP A 67 11.14 16.10 -19.40
CA ASP A 67 12.46 15.62 -19.84
C ASP A 67 12.43 15.12 -21.29
N ARG A 68 11.33 14.49 -21.73
CA ARG A 68 11.19 13.94 -23.09
C ARG A 68 10.76 14.95 -24.15
N ILE A 69 9.96 15.97 -23.76
CA ILE A 69 9.32 16.88 -24.72
C ILE A 69 10.07 18.21 -24.77
N LEU A 70 10.49 18.72 -23.62
CA LEU A 70 11.13 20.04 -23.49
C LEU A 70 12.64 19.95 -23.28
N GLY A 71 13.22 18.73 -23.18
CA GLY A 71 14.66 18.55 -22.97
C GLY A 71 15.13 18.99 -21.57
N THR A 72 14.23 18.97 -20.56
CA THR A 72 14.67 19.16 -19.17
C THR A 72 15.49 17.97 -18.68
N SER A 73 16.17 18.10 -17.55
CA SER A 73 17.06 17.05 -17.03
C SER A 73 16.74 16.65 -15.58
N PHE A 74 15.47 16.53 -15.22
CA PHE A 74 15.09 16.13 -13.87
C PHE A 74 15.65 14.77 -13.44
N PHE A 75 15.64 13.81 -14.38
CA PHE A 75 16.05 12.43 -14.12
C PHE A 75 17.31 12.01 -14.90
N MET A 76 17.84 12.89 -15.76
CA MET A 76 19.05 12.62 -16.53
C MET A 76 20.29 12.99 -15.70
N PRO A 77 21.18 12.02 -15.42
CA PRO A 77 22.44 12.32 -14.74
C PRO A 77 23.38 13.11 -15.65
N THR A 78 24.38 13.74 -15.06
CA THR A 78 25.48 14.34 -15.83
C THR A 78 26.18 13.25 -16.66
N ILE A 79 26.23 13.45 -17.97
CA ILE A 79 26.87 12.54 -18.90
C ILE A 79 28.16 13.18 -19.40
N LEU A 80 29.26 12.45 -19.29
CA LEU A 80 30.55 12.82 -19.88
C LEU A 80 30.66 12.13 -21.25
N GLN A 81 30.79 12.91 -22.32
CA GLN A 81 31.05 12.40 -23.66
C GLN A 81 32.39 13.01 -24.16
N ALA A 82 33.35 12.15 -24.47
CA ALA A 82 34.69 12.55 -24.91
C ALA A 82 35.41 13.52 -23.94
N GLY A 83 35.10 13.44 -22.63
CA GLY A 83 35.69 14.29 -21.59
C GLY A 83 34.95 15.61 -21.34
N GLU A 84 33.90 15.90 -22.13
CA GLU A 84 33.06 17.09 -21.96
C GLU A 84 31.72 16.75 -21.31
N ILE A 85 31.19 17.66 -20.48
CA ILE A 85 29.88 17.53 -19.86
C ILE A 85 28.81 17.94 -20.87
N LEU A 86 27.85 17.07 -21.12
CA LEU A 86 26.69 17.42 -21.95
C LEU A 86 25.80 18.44 -21.26
N GLU A 87 25.33 19.42 -22.02
CA GLU A 87 24.61 20.62 -21.60
C GLU A 87 23.32 20.35 -20.79
N TYR A 88 22.74 19.15 -20.95
CA TYR A 88 21.47 18.74 -20.35
C TYR A 88 21.64 17.69 -19.24
N GLY A 89 22.73 17.71 -18.50
CA GLY A 89 22.99 16.82 -17.39
C GLY A 89 22.71 17.49 -16.03
N GLY A 90 22.70 16.69 -14.96
CA GLY A 90 22.66 17.19 -13.57
C GLY A 90 21.41 16.80 -12.79
N GLY A 91 20.45 16.06 -13.40
CA GLY A 91 19.35 15.43 -12.70
C GLY A 91 19.74 14.10 -12.04
N SER A 92 18.79 13.41 -11.46
CA SER A 92 19.04 12.14 -10.77
C SER A 92 17.96 11.10 -11.04
N PRO A 93 18.34 9.91 -11.57
CA PRO A 93 17.42 8.76 -11.65
C PRO A 93 16.90 8.33 -10.28
N VAL A 94 17.64 8.57 -9.20
CA VAL A 94 17.23 8.26 -7.83
C VAL A 94 16.03 9.12 -7.42
N LEU A 95 15.92 10.37 -7.91
CA LEU A 95 14.75 11.20 -7.68
C LEU A 95 13.47 10.54 -8.23
N PHE A 96 13.55 9.98 -9.46
CA PHE A 96 12.43 9.22 -10.01
C PHE A 96 12.06 8.02 -9.13
N GLN A 97 13.05 7.27 -8.65
CA GLN A 97 12.81 6.12 -7.77
C GLN A 97 12.13 6.53 -6.47
N HIS A 98 12.52 7.64 -5.84
CA HIS A 98 11.85 8.14 -4.64
C HIS A 98 10.40 8.52 -4.90
N LEU A 99 10.13 9.29 -5.94
CA LEU A 99 8.77 9.69 -6.31
C LEU A 99 7.89 8.49 -6.67
N PHE A 100 8.45 7.55 -7.46
CA PHE A 100 7.75 6.34 -7.86
C PHE A 100 7.46 5.43 -6.66
N TRP A 101 8.43 5.14 -5.80
CA TRP A 101 8.25 4.23 -4.67
C TRP A 101 7.47 4.84 -3.51
N PHE A 102 7.47 6.17 -3.37
CA PHE A 102 6.55 6.85 -2.45
C PHE A 102 5.08 6.59 -2.80
N PHE A 103 4.78 6.35 -4.07
CA PHE A 103 3.51 5.80 -4.52
C PHE A 103 3.52 4.26 -4.49
N GLY A 104 4.55 3.63 -5.05
CA GLY A 104 4.57 2.20 -5.37
C GLY A 104 4.45 1.29 -4.15
N HIS A 105 5.01 1.66 -2.99
CA HIS A 105 4.82 0.89 -1.78
C HIS A 105 3.39 1.05 -1.21
N PRO A 106 2.83 2.26 -1.02
CA PRO A 106 1.41 2.40 -0.68
C PRO A 106 0.46 1.66 -1.64
N GLU A 107 0.79 1.55 -2.92
CA GLU A 107 -0.02 0.83 -3.92
C GLU A 107 -0.27 -0.63 -3.53
N VAL A 108 0.73 -1.35 -3.01
CA VAL A 108 0.53 -2.74 -2.57
C VAL A 108 -0.46 -2.83 -1.40
N TYR A 109 -0.51 -1.82 -0.55
CA TYR A 109 -1.50 -1.76 0.54
C TYR A 109 -2.87 -1.27 0.07
N ILE A 110 -2.94 -0.46 -0.99
CA ILE A 110 -4.21 -0.08 -1.64
C ILE A 110 -4.92 -1.34 -2.15
N VAL A 111 -4.18 -2.31 -2.65
CA VAL A 111 -4.73 -3.61 -3.07
C VAL A 111 -5.00 -4.54 -1.87
N ALA A 112 -4.09 -4.60 -0.90
CA ALA A 112 -4.18 -5.54 0.21
C ALA A 112 -5.26 -5.20 1.24
N LEU A 113 -5.47 -3.91 1.56
CA LEU A 113 -6.42 -3.50 2.61
C LEU A 113 -7.87 -3.89 2.30
N PRO A 114 -8.40 -3.69 1.08
CA PRO A 114 -9.72 -4.21 0.73
C PRO A 114 -9.81 -5.73 0.84
N ALA A 115 -8.78 -6.47 0.39
CA ALA A 115 -8.73 -7.92 0.51
C ALA A 115 -8.76 -8.37 1.98
N PHE A 116 -8.03 -7.68 2.86
CA PHE A 116 -8.08 -7.93 4.31
C PHE A 116 -9.49 -7.73 4.88
N GLY A 117 -10.18 -6.68 4.45
CA GLY A 117 -11.57 -6.42 4.85
C GLY A 117 -12.51 -7.54 4.39
N ILE A 118 -12.46 -7.88 3.11
CA ILE A 118 -13.28 -8.93 2.48
C ILE A 118 -13.06 -10.28 3.19
N VAL A 119 -11.81 -10.70 3.34
CA VAL A 119 -11.48 -11.97 4.00
C VAL A 119 -11.97 -11.99 5.44
N SER A 120 -11.84 -10.87 6.17
CA SER A 120 -12.33 -10.78 7.55
C SER A 120 -13.85 -10.97 7.65
N ASP A 121 -14.62 -10.30 6.79
CA ASP A 121 -16.08 -10.43 6.77
C ASP A 121 -16.50 -11.84 6.35
N LEU A 122 -15.87 -12.41 5.31
CA LEU A 122 -16.17 -13.76 4.83
C LEU A 122 -15.84 -14.84 5.87
N ILE A 123 -14.71 -14.75 6.57
CA ILE A 123 -14.36 -15.67 7.66
C ILE A 123 -15.43 -15.61 8.76
N SER A 124 -15.88 -14.43 9.15
CA SER A 124 -16.93 -14.28 10.16
C SER A 124 -18.23 -15.00 9.73
N VAL A 125 -18.69 -14.77 8.50
CA VAL A 125 -19.91 -15.37 7.96
C VAL A 125 -19.79 -16.90 7.88
N HIS A 126 -18.69 -17.40 7.32
CA HIS A 126 -18.52 -18.85 7.06
C HIS A 126 -18.07 -19.66 8.28
N SER A 127 -17.55 -19.00 9.33
CA SER A 127 -17.32 -19.62 10.64
C SER A 127 -18.53 -19.50 11.58
N ARG A 128 -19.58 -18.76 11.15
CA ARG A 128 -20.77 -18.44 11.96
C ARG A 128 -20.41 -17.84 13.32
N LYS A 129 -19.40 -17.01 13.36
CA LYS A 129 -18.87 -16.40 14.55
C LYS A 129 -18.54 -14.94 14.29
N ASN A 130 -18.85 -14.08 15.27
CA ASN A 130 -18.45 -12.67 15.18
C ASN A 130 -16.93 -12.56 15.07
N ILE A 131 -16.48 -11.59 14.25
CA ILE A 131 -15.04 -11.31 14.12
C ILE A 131 -14.43 -11.04 15.48
N PHE A 132 -13.33 -11.70 15.78
CA PHE A 132 -12.61 -11.47 17.03
C PHE A 132 -11.92 -10.10 16.97
N GLY A 133 -12.13 -9.26 18.02
CA GLY A 133 -11.43 -8.00 18.15
C GLY A 133 -11.65 -7.00 17.01
N TYR A 134 -12.88 -6.79 16.54
CA TYR A 134 -13.23 -5.89 15.44
C TYR A 134 -12.46 -4.54 15.49
N ARG A 135 -12.42 -3.89 16.65
CA ARG A 135 -11.72 -2.60 16.81
C ARG A 135 -10.21 -2.72 16.57
N ILE A 136 -9.61 -3.85 16.97
CA ILE A 136 -8.19 -4.12 16.75
C ILE A 136 -7.91 -4.23 15.24
N VAL A 137 -8.78 -4.93 14.50
CA VAL A 137 -8.65 -5.04 13.04
C VAL A 137 -8.74 -3.69 12.35
N VAL A 138 -9.71 -2.85 12.75
CA VAL A 138 -9.87 -1.50 12.20
C VAL A 138 -8.60 -0.67 12.42
N TRP A 139 -8.11 -0.61 13.67
CA TRP A 139 -6.90 0.16 13.98
C TRP A 139 -5.64 -0.43 13.35
N ALA A 140 -5.57 -1.75 13.20
CA ALA A 140 -4.48 -2.39 12.46
C ALA A 140 -4.47 -1.98 10.98
N MET A 141 -5.64 -1.91 10.32
CA MET A 141 -5.73 -1.41 8.94
C MET A 141 -5.30 0.05 8.82
N VAL A 142 -5.76 0.91 9.73
CA VAL A 142 -5.36 2.33 9.76
C VAL A 142 -3.86 2.47 10.02
N ALA A 143 -3.30 1.71 10.95
CA ALA A 143 -1.88 1.73 11.26
C ALA A 143 -1.02 1.26 10.07
N ILE A 144 -1.43 0.19 9.37
CA ILE A 144 -0.76 -0.26 8.13
C ILE A 144 -0.77 0.87 7.10
N GLY A 145 -1.93 1.51 6.86
CA GLY A 145 -2.04 2.61 5.93
C GLY A 145 -1.11 3.78 6.29
N ALA A 146 -1.08 4.19 7.54
CA ALA A 146 -0.22 5.28 7.99
C ALA A 146 1.28 4.92 7.89
N LEU A 147 1.67 3.72 8.32
CA LEU A 147 3.07 3.26 8.29
C LEU A 147 3.59 3.08 6.86
N SER A 148 2.72 2.78 5.89
CA SER A 148 3.10 2.56 4.49
C SER A 148 3.84 3.74 3.87
N PHE A 149 3.64 4.96 4.36
CA PHE A 149 4.35 6.16 3.91
C PHE A 149 5.78 6.29 4.47
N PHE A 150 6.21 5.41 5.37
CA PHE A 150 7.53 5.49 6.00
C PHE A 150 8.44 4.32 5.63
N VAL A 151 8.06 3.51 4.64
CA VAL A 151 8.77 2.25 4.31
C VAL A 151 9.19 2.16 2.84
N TRP A 152 8.81 3.11 1.98
CA TRP A 152 8.95 3.00 0.52
C TRP A 152 10.38 2.70 0.04
N ALA A 153 11.39 3.20 0.75
CA ALA A 153 12.75 3.11 0.25
C ALA A 153 13.42 1.75 0.51
N HIS A 154 12.73 0.77 1.11
CA HIS A 154 13.21 -0.61 1.09
C HIS A 154 13.24 -1.21 -0.34
N HIS A 155 12.53 -0.61 -1.30
CA HIS A 155 12.66 -0.93 -2.71
C HIS A 155 13.93 -0.36 -3.35
N MET A 156 14.74 0.38 -2.61
CA MET A 156 15.86 1.17 -3.12
C MET A 156 17.19 0.86 -2.40
N TYR A 157 17.31 -0.24 -1.68
CA TYR A 157 18.51 -0.56 -0.90
C TYR A 157 19.80 -0.61 -1.73
N VAL A 158 19.70 -1.04 -2.99
CA VAL A 158 20.85 -1.14 -3.91
C VAL A 158 21.07 0.12 -4.76
N SER A 159 20.35 1.22 -4.49
CA SER A 159 20.48 2.47 -5.25
C SER A 159 21.61 3.39 -4.76
N GLY A 160 22.48 2.92 -3.87
CA GLY A 160 23.54 3.74 -3.27
C GLY A 160 23.05 4.57 -2.08
N MET A 161 22.03 4.12 -1.38
CA MET A 161 21.46 4.80 -0.21
C MET A 161 22.45 4.89 0.94
N ASN A 162 22.42 6.03 1.65
CA ASN A 162 23.17 6.19 2.88
C ASN A 162 22.75 5.10 3.91
N PRO A 163 23.69 4.41 4.57
CA PRO A 163 23.42 3.33 5.52
C PRO A 163 22.42 3.69 6.63
N TRP A 164 22.42 4.91 7.12
CA TRP A 164 21.47 5.40 8.12
C TRP A 164 20.02 5.40 7.61
N PHE A 165 19.81 5.82 6.35
CA PHE A 165 18.50 5.73 5.73
C PHE A 165 18.10 4.27 5.48
N GLY A 166 19.05 3.42 5.07
CA GLY A 166 18.84 1.98 4.96
C GLY A 166 18.34 1.39 6.27
N PHE A 167 19.02 1.68 7.38
CA PHE A 167 18.60 1.24 8.72
C PHE A 167 17.22 1.77 9.12
N PHE A 168 16.95 3.06 8.87
CA PHE A 168 15.64 3.64 9.15
C PHE A 168 14.54 2.90 8.39
N PHE A 169 14.68 2.72 7.08
CA PHE A 169 13.66 2.06 6.26
C PHE A 169 13.53 0.57 6.56
N ALA A 170 14.59 -0.12 6.94
CA ALA A 170 14.52 -1.49 7.42
C ALA A 170 13.72 -1.58 8.72
N THR A 171 14.01 -0.69 9.68
CA THR A 171 13.31 -0.66 10.97
C THR A 171 11.83 -0.38 10.80
N THR A 172 11.45 0.64 10.03
CA THR A 172 10.06 0.99 9.77
C THR A 172 9.32 -0.11 9.01
N THR A 173 10.01 -0.80 8.09
CA THR A 173 9.48 -1.96 7.38
C THR A 173 9.17 -3.12 8.31
N LEU A 174 10.04 -3.39 9.28
CA LEU A 174 9.79 -4.44 10.28
C LEU A 174 8.67 -4.06 11.26
N ILE A 175 8.52 -2.78 11.60
CA ILE A 175 7.44 -2.30 12.49
C ILE A 175 6.05 -2.58 11.88
N ILE A 176 5.88 -2.48 10.56
CA ILE A 176 4.58 -2.74 9.91
C ILE A 176 4.13 -4.21 10.04
N ALA A 177 5.07 -5.12 10.36
CA ALA A 177 4.73 -6.51 10.64
C ALA A 177 3.86 -6.67 11.89
N VAL A 178 3.94 -5.75 12.86
CA VAL A 178 3.15 -5.82 14.10
C VAL A 178 1.64 -5.69 13.84
N PRO A 179 1.12 -4.61 13.22
CA PRO A 179 -0.30 -4.53 12.91
C PRO A 179 -0.74 -5.61 11.91
N THR A 180 0.15 -6.07 11.04
CA THR A 180 -0.12 -7.18 10.10
C THR A 180 -0.30 -8.50 10.84
N ALA A 181 0.57 -8.83 11.81
CA ALA A 181 0.44 -10.01 12.65
C ALA A 181 -0.85 -10.00 13.48
N LEU A 182 -1.26 -8.85 14.02
CA LEU A 182 -2.53 -8.71 14.74
C LEU A 182 -3.72 -9.12 13.88
N LYS A 183 -3.70 -8.86 12.59
CA LYS A 183 -4.76 -9.30 11.67
C LYS A 183 -4.77 -10.80 11.46
N VAL A 184 -3.60 -11.42 11.31
CA VAL A 184 -3.50 -12.89 11.21
C VAL A 184 -4.03 -13.55 12.48
N TYR A 185 -3.62 -13.07 13.65
CA TYR A 185 -4.17 -13.51 14.94
C TYR A 185 -5.70 -13.40 14.98
N ASN A 186 -6.22 -12.30 14.50
CA ASN A 186 -7.64 -12.03 14.49
C ASN A 186 -8.40 -13.04 13.62
N TRP A 187 -7.88 -13.38 12.45
CA TRP A 187 -8.47 -14.41 11.59
C TRP A 187 -8.44 -15.79 12.23
N VAL A 188 -7.28 -16.18 12.78
CA VAL A 188 -7.13 -17.47 13.48
C VAL A 188 -8.08 -17.57 14.67
N LEU A 189 -8.17 -16.53 15.51
CA LEU A 189 -9.06 -16.51 16.67
C LEU A 189 -10.54 -16.43 16.28
N THR A 190 -10.88 -15.89 15.11
CA THR A 190 -12.24 -15.94 14.57
C THR A 190 -12.60 -17.36 14.13
N LEU A 191 -11.67 -18.06 13.49
CA LEU A 191 -11.84 -19.47 13.09
C LEU A 191 -11.86 -20.41 14.29
N TRP A 192 -11.11 -20.13 15.33
CA TRP A 192 -11.00 -20.96 16.54
C TRP A 192 -12.35 -21.17 17.19
N ARG A 193 -12.77 -22.44 17.35
CA ARG A 193 -14.08 -22.83 17.87
C ARG A 193 -15.27 -22.26 17.09
N GLY A 194 -15.09 -21.88 15.84
CA GLY A 194 -16.17 -21.51 14.93
C GLY A 194 -16.84 -22.75 14.32
N ASN A 195 -18.10 -22.62 13.93
CA ASN A 195 -18.80 -23.65 13.15
C ASN A 195 -18.47 -23.45 11.66
N ILE A 196 -17.29 -23.92 11.26
CA ILE A 196 -16.71 -23.66 9.94
C ILE A 196 -17.48 -24.43 8.87
N ARG A 197 -17.99 -23.70 7.88
CA ARG A 197 -18.53 -24.27 6.64
C ARG A 197 -17.46 -24.27 5.56
N MET A 198 -17.03 -25.44 5.14
CA MET A 198 -16.02 -25.63 4.08
C MET A 198 -16.63 -25.40 2.69
N THR A 199 -17.04 -24.17 2.44
CA THR A 199 -17.49 -23.72 1.11
C THR A 199 -16.27 -23.31 0.27
N THR A 200 -16.44 -23.18 -1.05
CA THR A 200 -15.41 -22.67 -1.94
C THR A 200 -14.86 -21.32 -1.45
N VAL A 201 -15.75 -20.44 -0.96
CA VAL A 201 -15.34 -19.13 -0.40
C VAL A 201 -14.42 -19.29 0.81
N MET A 202 -14.76 -20.20 1.75
CA MET A 202 -13.92 -20.46 2.92
C MET A 202 -12.57 -21.06 2.52
N LEU A 203 -12.52 -21.93 1.52
CA LEU A 203 -11.27 -22.49 1.01
C LEU A 203 -10.35 -21.39 0.46
N PHE A 204 -10.91 -20.42 -0.28
CA PHE A 204 -10.14 -19.24 -0.72
C PHE A 204 -9.65 -18.40 0.46
N CYS A 205 -10.46 -18.18 1.49
CA CYS A 205 -10.04 -17.46 2.70
C CYS A 205 -8.88 -18.18 3.43
N LEU A 206 -8.97 -19.48 3.59
CA LEU A 206 -7.91 -20.28 4.21
C LEU A 206 -6.63 -20.26 3.36
N GLY A 207 -6.76 -20.44 2.05
CA GLY A 207 -5.64 -20.31 1.11
C GLY A 207 -4.99 -18.95 1.18
N PHE A 208 -5.79 -17.88 1.23
CA PHE A 208 -5.28 -16.51 1.42
C PHE A 208 -4.48 -16.37 2.72
N ILE A 209 -4.99 -16.85 3.85
CA ILE A 209 -4.27 -16.76 5.13
C ILE A 209 -2.92 -17.48 5.04
N VAL A 210 -2.89 -18.72 4.52
CA VAL A 210 -1.67 -19.51 4.43
C VAL A 210 -0.63 -18.84 3.53
N THR A 211 -1.02 -18.41 2.33
CA THR A 211 -0.10 -17.75 1.39
C THR A 211 0.36 -16.40 1.90
N PHE A 212 -0.54 -15.63 2.54
CA PHE A 212 -0.21 -14.34 3.14
C PHE A 212 0.78 -14.47 4.31
N VAL A 213 0.61 -15.47 5.19
CA VAL A 213 1.54 -15.73 6.30
C VAL A 213 2.91 -16.13 5.77
N ASN A 214 2.98 -17.01 4.76
CA ASN A 214 4.24 -17.39 4.13
C ASN A 214 4.95 -16.18 3.50
N GLY A 215 4.22 -15.33 2.78
CA GLY A 215 4.76 -14.07 2.25
C GLY A 215 5.24 -13.11 3.35
N GLY A 216 4.52 -13.02 4.47
CA GLY A 216 4.91 -12.19 5.61
C GLY A 216 6.19 -12.67 6.30
N ILE A 217 6.39 -13.98 6.44
CA ILE A 217 7.60 -14.57 7.01
C ILE A 217 8.82 -14.28 6.11
N THR A 218 8.69 -14.47 4.79
CA THR A 218 9.78 -14.14 3.85
C THR A 218 10.08 -12.65 3.81
N GLY A 219 9.06 -11.80 4.04
CA GLY A 219 9.21 -10.34 4.12
C GLY A 219 10.12 -9.87 5.26
N ILE A 220 10.25 -10.64 6.35
CA ILE A 220 11.19 -10.32 7.44
C ILE A 220 12.63 -10.35 6.92
N PHE A 221 12.97 -11.32 6.10
CA PHE A 221 14.32 -11.42 5.50
C PHE A 221 14.54 -10.36 4.44
N LEU A 222 13.55 -10.10 3.59
CA LEU A 222 13.63 -9.10 2.52
C LEU A 222 13.65 -7.65 3.05
N GLY A 223 13.07 -7.40 4.22
CA GLY A 223 13.06 -6.08 4.86
C GLY A 223 14.38 -5.71 5.53
N ASN A 224 15.32 -6.64 5.63
CA ASN A 224 16.62 -6.40 6.26
C ASN A 224 17.65 -5.92 5.23
N VAL A 225 18.44 -4.92 5.62
CA VAL A 225 19.55 -4.37 4.82
C VAL A 225 20.82 -5.13 5.15
N LEU A 226 20.96 -6.35 4.69
CA LEU A 226 22.20 -7.13 4.81
C LEU A 226 22.80 -7.36 3.43
#